data_5ba0b3f553399e3d0afd28f17401d7a9
#
_entry.id   5ba0b3f553399e3d0afd28f17401d7a9
#
_cell.length_a   1.000
_cell.length_b   1.000
_cell.length_c   1.000
_cell.angle_alpha   90.00
_cell.angle_beta   90.00
_cell.angle_gamma   90.00
#
_symmetry.space_group_name_H-M   'P 1'
#
loop_
_entity.id
_entity.type
_entity.pdbx_description
1 polymer ?
#
loop_
_entity_poly.entity_id
_entity_poly.type
_entity_poly.pdbx_seq_one_letter_code
_entity_poly.pdbx_strand_id
1 'polypeptide(L)' 'MRLCKFCGRYLGFSDECQYVKVNSRTKEGKNRKVNWLCCAGCLKEYNLGSVKE' A
#
# COMPACT_ATOMS: atom_id res chain seq x y z
N MET A 1 -2.59 -2.44 -15.43
CA MET A 1 -3.69 -2.66 -14.47
C MET A 1 -3.20 -2.44 -13.05
N ARG A 2 -3.87 -1.61 -12.31
CA ARG A 2 -3.45 -1.30 -10.96
C ARG A 2 -4.48 -1.77 -9.96
N LEU A 3 -4.01 -2.44 -8.95
CA LEU A 3 -4.87 -2.96 -7.89
C LEU A 3 -4.31 -2.53 -6.54
N CYS A 4 -5.21 -2.22 -5.64
CA CYS A 4 -4.81 -1.94 -4.27
C CYS A 4 -4.31 -3.22 -3.64
N LYS A 5 -3.10 -3.18 -3.08
CA LYS A 5 -2.52 -4.37 -2.48
C LYS A 5 -3.18 -4.74 -1.16
N PHE A 6 -3.90 -3.82 -0.58
CA PHE A 6 -4.48 -4.04 0.74
C PHE A 6 -5.88 -4.61 0.67
N CYS A 7 -6.69 -4.12 -0.25
CA CYS A 7 -8.06 -4.60 -0.35
C CYS A 7 -8.35 -5.29 -1.67
N GLY A 8 -7.42 -5.21 -2.63
CA GLY A 8 -7.60 -5.87 -3.90
C GLY A 8 -8.49 -5.15 -4.87
N ARG A 9 -8.83 -3.91 -4.56
CA ARG A 9 -9.72 -3.15 -5.39
C ARG A 9 -9.03 -2.69 -6.66
N TYR A 10 -9.76 -2.70 -7.76
CA TYR A 10 -9.23 -2.24 -9.03
C TYR A 10 -9.17 -0.72 -9.04
N LEU A 11 -8.06 -0.18 -9.48
CA LEU A 11 -7.84 1.26 -9.49
C LEU A 11 -7.74 1.76 -10.92
N GLY A 12 -8.58 2.71 -11.26
CA GLY A 12 -8.57 3.33 -12.57
C GLY A 12 -7.74 4.59 -12.57
N PHE A 13 -7.79 5.30 -13.69
CA PHE A 13 -7.03 6.52 -13.83
C PHE A 13 -7.42 7.60 -12.85
N SER A 14 -8.72 7.74 -12.63
CA SER A 14 -9.20 8.81 -11.79
C SER A 14 -9.22 8.43 -10.32
N ASP A 15 -8.90 7.22 -9.99
CA ASP A 15 -8.88 6.80 -8.60
C ASP A 15 -7.61 7.30 -7.93
N GLU A 16 -7.79 7.87 -6.76
CA GLU A 16 -6.66 8.34 -6.00
C GLU A 16 -5.98 7.17 -5.32
N CYS A 17 -4.69 7.13 -5.44
CA CYS A 17 -3.92 6.06 -4.83
C CYS A 17 -2.48 6.54 -4.69
N GLN A 18 -1.73 5.85 -3.86
CA GLN A 18 -0.32 6.15 -3.74
C GLN A 18 0.39 4.93 -3.20
N TYR A 19 1.69 4.92 -3.39
CA TYR A 19 2.51 3.83 -2.89
C TYR A 19 2.90 4.09 -1.45
N VAL A 20 2.84 3.06 -0.64
CA VAL A 20 3.25 3.14 0.75
C VAL A 20 4.30 2.07 0.98
N LYS A 21 5.19 2.34 1.90
CA LYS A 21 6.24 1.40 2.21
C LYS A 21 5.78 0.45 3.29
N VAL A 22 5.95 -0.82 3.04
CA VAL A 22 5.59 -1.85 4.00
C VAL A 22 6.77 -2.78 4.18
N ASN A 23 6.82 -3.41 5.34
CA ASN A 23 7.86 -4.38 5.62
C ASN A 23 7.42 -5.71 5.07
N SER A 24 8.31 -6.34 4.33
CA SER A 24 8.04 -7.64 3.76
C SER A 24 9.15 -8.59 4.17
N ARG A 25 8.80 -9.82 4.43
CA ARG A 25 9.79 -10.81 4.81
C ARG A 25 10.10 -11.68 3.61
N THR A 26 11.38 -11.84 3.33
CA THR A 26 11.80 -12.68 2.23
C THR A 26 11.81 -14.13 2.68
N LYS A 27 12.04 -15.02 1.72
CA LYS A 27 12.12 -16.44 2.04
C LYS A 27 13.29 -16.74 2.96
N GLU A 28 14.28 -15.89 2.92
CA GLU A 28 15.47 -16.07 3.75
C GLU A 28 15.27 -15.53 5.15
N GLY A 29 14.11 -14.99 5.43
CA GLY A 29 13.84 -14.48 6.75
C GLY A 29 14.29 -13.06 6.95
N LYS A 30 14.73 -12.40 5.90
CA LYS A 30 15.18 -11.02 6.01
C LYS A 30 14.03 -10.08 5.75
N ASN A 31 14.03 -8.96 6.46
CA ASN A 31 13.04 -7.93 6.26
C ASN A 31 13.51 -6.98 5.18
N ARG A 32 12.61 -6.57 4.33
CA ARG A 32 12.91 -5.55 3.33
C ARG A 32 11.68 -4.71 3.14
N LYS A 33 11.90 -3.48 2.73
CA LYS A 33 10.79 -2.56 2.50
C LYS A 33 10.44 -2.56 1.03
N VAL A 34 9.16 -2.69 0.77
CA VAL A 34 8.65 -2.69 -0.60
C VAL A 34 7.54 -1.66 -0.69
N ASN A 35 7.28 -1.20 -1.89
CA ASN A 35 6.21 -0.24 -2.13
C ASN A 35 4.96 -0.99 -2.58
N TRP A 36 3.88 -0.79 -1.86
CA TRP A 36 2.60 -1.36 -2.22
C TRP A 36 1.67 -0.24 -2.62
N LEU A 37 0.92 -0.46 -3.68
CA LEU A 37 -0.06 0.50 -4.14
C LEU A 37 -1.27 0.44 -3.22
N CYS A 38 -1.72 1.59 -2.76
CA CYS A 38 -2.80 1.68 -1.80
C CYS A 38 -3.82 2.69 -2.28
N CYS A 39 -5.09 2.33 -2.26
CA CYS A 39 -6.15 3.25 -2.65
C CYS A 39 -6.40 4.26 -1.53
N ALA A 40 -7.10 5.34 -1.88
CA ALA A 40 -7.34 6.41 -0.92
C ALA A 40 -8.13 5.92 0.28
N GLY A 41 -9.06 5.01 0.05
CA GLY A 41 -9.85 4.48 1.13
C GLY A 41 -9.03 3.72 2.15
N CYS A 42 -8.11 2.90 1.67
CA CYS A 42 -7.25 2.17 2.58
C CYS A 42 -6.27 3.08 3.29
N LEU A 43 -5.79 4.09 2.59
CA LEU A 43 -4.90 5.06 3.22
C LEU A 43 -5.56 5.70 4.42
N LYS A 44 -6.80 6.10 4.25
CA LYS A 44 -7.54 6.74 5.29
C LYS A 44 -7.85 5.79 6.43
N GLU A 45 -8.26 4.60 6.08
CA GLU A 45 -8.70 3.63 7.06
C GLU A 45 -7.55 3.12 7.91
N TYR A 46 -6.39 2.90 7.30
CA TYR A 46 -5.26 2.32 8.01
C TYR A 46 -4.22 3.34 8.41
N ASN A 47 -4.43 4.60 8.07
CA ASN A 47 -3.49 5.67 8.39
C ASN A 47 -2.11 5.44 7.80
N LEU A 48 -2.08 4.84 6.64
CA LEU A 48 -0.80 4.49 6.05
C LEU A 48 -0.03 5.69 5.54
N GLY A 49 -0.72 6.75 5.17
CA GLY A 49 -0.05 7.93 4.69
C GLY A 49 0.26 8.92 5.78
N SER A 50 -0.24 8.70 6.98
CA SER A 50 -0.08 9.62 8.07
C SER A 50 0.99 9.09 8.96
N VAL A 51 1.93 9.80 9.08
CA VAL A 51 2.95 9.32 9.90
C VAL A 51 2.86 9.87 11.22
N LYS A 52 2.71 9.90 11.82
CA LYS A 52 2.66 10.46 12.87
C LYS A 52 3.13 9.97 13.83
N GLU A 53 3.32 9.87 14.05
CA GLU A 53 3.61 9.47 14.91
C GLU A 53 4.20 9.44 15.04
#